data_2c8be9346d0f961d5ad352d2729cdc4f
#
_entry.id   2c8be9346d0f961d5ad352d2729cdc4f
#
_cell.length_a   1.000
_cell.length_b   1.000
_cell.length_c   1.000
_cell.angle_alpha   90.00
_cell.angle_beta   90.00
_cell.angle_gamma   90.00
#
_symmetry.space_group_name_H-M   'P 1'
#
loop_
_entity.id
_entity.type
_entity.pdbx_description
1 polymer ?
#
loop_
_entity_poly.entity_id
_entity_poly.type
_entity_poly.pdbx_seq_one_letter_code
_entity_poly.pdbx_strand_id
1 'polypeptide(L)'
;MNSFAQLPGEPADAFKQLLLHRDFGPSRQFSQTADVVGCSESTLRREAEQWNWFKRLADYDSGMLQQASEARTKEDLERYKHQLETFRQEQLA
;
A
#
# COMPACT_ATOMS: atom_id res chain seq x y z
N MET A 1 -10.07 2.51 8.52
CA MET A 1 -9.20 3.61 8.14
C MET A 1 -7.80 3.38 8.64
N ASN A 2 -6.89 3.19 7.73
CA ASN A 2 -5.51 3.01 8.10
C ASN A 2 -4.87 4.34 8.37
N SER A 3 -4.77 4.69 9.62
CA SER A 3 -3.93 5.79 9.99
C SER A 3 -2.48 5.31 10.03
N PHE A 4 -1.81 5.45 8.91
CA PHE A 4 -0.36 5.26 8.88
C PHE A 4 0.26 6.50 9.53
N ALA A 5 0.34 6.49 10.84
CA ALA A 5 0.69 7.65 11.64
C ALA A 5 2.00 7.45 12.40
N GLN A 6 2.66 8.55 12.71
CA GLN A 6 3.85 8.55 13.55
C GLN A 6 3.52 8.01 14.94
N LEU A 7 4.35 7.12 15.45
CA LEU A 7 4.15 6.54 16.77
C LEU A 7 4.64 7.49 17.87
N PRO A 8 4.10 7.38 19.10
CA PRO A 8 4.62 8.14 20.22
C PRO A 8 6.11 7.86 20.44
N GLY A 9 6.92 8.91 20.52
CA GLY A 9 8.36 8.80 20.68
C GLY A 9 9.14 8.51 19.41
N GLU A 10 8.48 8.27 18.30
CA GLU A 10 9.15 8.05 17.01
C GLU A 10 9.71 9.38 16.49
N PRO A 11 11.01 9.46 16.16
CA PRO A 11 11.57 10.68 15.57
C PRO A 11 10.93 10.99 14.22
N ALA A 12 10.76 12.28 13.93
CA ALA A 12 10.18 12.72 12.66
C ALA A 12 10.98 12.23 11.45
N ASP A 13 12.31 12.21 11.57
CA ASP A 13 13.19 11.74 10.50
C ASP A 13 13.00 10.23 10.25
N ALA A 14 12.89 9.44 11.31
CA ALA A 14 12.64 8.00 11.19
C ALA A 14 11.29 7.75 10.52
N PHE A 15 10.28 8.51 10.88
CA PHE A 15 8.95 8.39 10.26
C PHE A 15 8.98 8.77 8.77
N LYS A 16 9.70 9.82 8.39
CA LYS A 16 9.87 10.20 6.98
C LYS A 16 10.56 9.10 6.19
N GLN A 17 11.57 8.46 6.77
CA GLN A 17 12.26 7.34 6.14
C GLN A 17 11.33 6.16 5.93
N LEU A 18 10.47 5.88 6.90
CA LEU A 18 9.44 4.84 6.77
C LEU A 18 8.47 5.16 5.62
N LEU A 19 8.02 6.40 5.51
CA LEU A 19 7.11 6.81 4.43
C LEU A 19 7.76 6.64 3.06
N LEU A 20 9.03 7.01 2.91
CA LEU A 20 9.77 6.81 1.67
C LEU A 20 9.91 5.33 1.33
N HIS A 21 10.25 4.51 2.32
CA HIS A 21 10.36 3.07 2.15
C HIS A 21 9.03 2.45 1.74
N ARG A 22 7.94 2.87 2.37
CA ARG A 22 6.58 2.45 2.03
C ARG A 22 6.26 2.72 0.56
N ASP A 23 6.61 3.91 0.07
CA ASP A 23 6.20 4.40 -1.24
C ASP A 23 6.92 3.70 -2.40
N PHE A 24 8.00 2.95 -2.12
CA PHE A 24 8.60 2.07 -3.13
C PHE A 24 7.71 0.87 -3.49
N GLY A 25 6.65 0.62 -2.71
CA GLY A 25 5.71 -0.46 -2.99
C GLY A 25 6.06 -1.79 -2.35
N PRO A 26 5.27 -2.85 -2.59
CA PRO A 26 5.49 -4.15 -1.96
C PRO A 26 6.84 -4.80 -2.23
N SER A 27 7.50 -4.43 -3.33
CA SER A 27 8.84 -4.94 -3.68
C SER A 27 9.97 -4.08 -3.13
N ARG A 28 9.67 -3.23 -2.17
CA ARG A 28 10.63 -2.29 -1.58
C ARG A 28 11.85 -2.99 -0.99
N GLN A 29 13.02 -2.32 -1.14
CA GLN A 29 14.29 -2.81 -0.60
C GLN A 29 14.97 -1.70 0.20
N PHE A 30 15.66 -2.07 1.27
CA PHE A 30 16.39 -1.10 2.08
C PHE A 30 17.48 -0.36 1.29
N SER A 31 18.08 -1.01 0.30
CA SER A 31 19.08 -0.38 -0.57
C SER A 31 18.50 0.84 -1.32
N GLN A 32 17.28 0.73 -1.80
CA GLN A 32 16.61 1.82 -2.50
C GLN A 32 16.39 3.02 -1.57
N THR A 33 15.87 2.76 -0.39
CA THR A 33 15.60 3.80 0.60
C THR A 33 16.89 4.42 1.12
N ALA A 34 17.90 3.61 1.36
CA ALA A 34 19.21 4.08 1.82
C ALA A 34 19.83 5.06 0.83
N ASP A 35 19.74 4.76 -0.48
CA ASP A 35 20.26 5.64 -1.52
C ASP A 35 19.57 7.02 -1.53
N VAL A 36 18.25 7.02 -1.37
CA VAL A 36 17.47 8.27 -1.36
C VAL A 36 17.73 9.09 -0.10
N VAL A 37 17.78 8.42 1.05
CA VAL A 37 17.96 9.09 2.35
C VAL A 37 19.41 9.48 2.60
N GLY A 38 20.36 8.75 2.02
CA GLY A 38 21.78 8.98 2.23
C GLY A 38 22.31 8.37 3.52
N CYS A 39 21.73 7.25 3.97
CA CYS A 39 22.21 6.51 5.13
C CYS A 39 22.53 5.07 4.77
N SER A 40 23.02 4.28 5.71
CA SER A 40 23.34 2.87 5.49
C SER A 40 22.08 2.01 5.64
N GLU A 41 22.08 0.85 4.96
CA GLU A 41 21.02 -0.13 5.12
C GLU A 41 20.91 -0.64 6.56
N SER A 42 22.06 -0.82 7.23
CA SER A 42 22.08 -1.27 8.62
C SER A 42 21.37 -0.29 9.56
N THR A 43 21.51 1.01 9.31
CA THR A 43 20.78 2.03 10.07
C THR A 43 19.28 1.90 9.88
N LEU A 44 18.84 1.72 8.63
CA LEU A 44 17.42 1.54 8.33
C LEU A 44 16.86 0.26 8.95
N ARG A 45 17.60 -0.83 8.91
CA ARG A 45 17.18 -2.10 9.52
C ARG A 45 17.02 -1.97 11.03
N ARG A 46 17.91 -1.22 11.67
CA ARG A 46 17.82 -0.96 13.10
C ARG A 46 16.56 -0.16 13.44
N GLU A 47 16.27 0.89 12.67
CA GLU A 47 15.05 1.67 12.83
C GLU A 47 13.81 0.83 12.56
N ALA A 48 13.86 -0.04 11.55
CA ALA A 48 12.76 -0.94 11.21
C ALA A 48 12.42 -1.88 12.37
N GLU A 49 13.43 -2.40 13.05
CA GLU A 49 13.22 -3.24 14.24
C GLU A 49 12.69 -2.42 15.41
N GLN A 50 13.28 -1.27 15.66
CA GLN A 50 12.90 -0.41 16.78
C GLN A 50 11.46 0.09 16.67
N TRP A 51 11.01 0.45 15.47
CA TRP A 51 9.70 1.05 15.23
C TRP A 51 8.72 0.13 14.52
N ASN A 52 9.03 -1.16 14.47
CA ASN A 52 8.13 -2.20 13.97
C ASN A 52 7.65 -1.96 12.53
N TRP A 53 8.57 -1.61 11.65
CA TRP A 53 8.26 -1.29 10.25
C TRP A 53 7.63 -2.47 9.52
N PHE A 54 8.11 -3.69 9.78
CA PHE A 54 7.65 -4.88 9.07
C PHE A 54 6.14 -5.09 9.26
N LYS A 55 5.67 -4.99 10.48
CA LYS A 55 4.23 -5.14 10.76
C LYS A 55 3.43 -3.95 10.21
N ARG A 56 3.92 -2.73 10.40
CA ARG A 56 3.24 -1.51 9.93
C ARG A 56 3.09 -1.52 8.41
N LEU A 57 4.14 -1.93 7.69
CA LEU A 57 4.13 -2.01 6.23
C LEU A 57 3.28 -3.18 5.74
N ALA A 58 3.31 -4.32 6.42
CA ALA A 58 2.47 -5.47 6.07
C ALA A 58 0.99 -5.11 6.20
N ASP A 59 0.61 -4.44 7.28
CA ASP A 59 -0.77 -3.99 7.49
C ASP A 59 -1.19 -2.98 6.41
N TYR A 60 -0.30 -2.05 6.08
CA TYR A 60 -0.54 -1.07 5.02
C TYR A 60 -0.74 -1.75 3.66
N ASP A 61 0.17 -2.66 3.29
CA ASP A 61 0.10 -3.36 2.00
C ASP A 61 -1.16 -4.21 1.90
N SER A 62 -1.56 -4.87 2.98
CA SER A 62 -2.80 -5.64 3.04
C SER A 62 -4.02 -4.77 2.84
N GLY A 63 -4.05 -3.59 3.48
CA GLY A 63 -5.13 -2.63 3.31
C GLY A 63 -5.23 -2.12 1.88
N MET A 64 -4.10 -1.80 1.26
CA MET A 64 -4.07 -1.35 -0.13
C MET A 64 -4.54 -2.43 -1.10
N LEU A 65 -4.11 -3.68 -0.87
CA LEU A 65 -4.53 -4.81 -1.69
C LEU A 65 -6.03 -5.05 -1.57
N GLN A 66 -6.57 -4.95 -0.35
CA GLN A 66 -8.01 -5.11 -0.11
C GLN A 66 -8.82 -4.03 -0.83
N GLN A 67 -8.38 -2.77 -0.75
CA GLN A 67 -9.03 -1.66 -1.46
C GLN A 67 -9.01 -1.87 -2.97
N ALA A 68 -7.89 -2.29 -3.53
CA ALA A 68 -7.76 -2.56 -4.96
C ALA A 68 -8.67 -3.70 -5.38
N SER A 69 -8.77 -4.75 -4.57
CA SER A 69 -9.64 -5.90 -4.83
C SER A 69 -11.12 -5.50 -4.80
N GLU A 70 -11.54 -4.69 -3.83
CA GLU A 70 -12.91 -4.21 -3.73
C GLU A 70 -13.29 -3.33 -4.92
N ALA A 71 -12.42 -2.42 -5.32
CA ALA A 71 -12.65 -1.57 -6.49
C ALA A 71 -12.77 -2.38 -7.76
N ARG A 72 -11.92 -3.39 -7.94
CA ARG A 72 -11.94 -4.28 -9.10
C ARG A 72 -13.24 -5.08 -9.18
N THR A 73 -13.68 -5.63 -8.05
CA THR A 73 -14.94 -6.38 -7.96
C THR A 73 -16.13 -5.52 -8.35
N LYS A 74 -16.15 -4.27 -7.89
CA LYS A 74 -17.21 -3.32 -8.19
C LYS A 74 -17.26 -3.00 -9.68
N GLU A 75 -16.12 -2.75 -10.32
CA GLU A 75 -16.03 -2.51 -11.75
C GLU A 75 -16.51 -3.73 -12.56
N ASP A 76 -16.10 -4.92 -12.15
CA ASP A 76 -16.50 -6.16 -12.81
C ASP A 76 -18.01 -6.38 -12.72
N LEU A 77 -18.62 -6.07 -11.59
CA LEU A 77 -20.07 -6.17 -11.42
C LEU A 77 -20.82 -5.18 -12.32
N GLU A 78 -20.33 -3.96 -12.44
CA GLU A 78 -20.93 -2.95 -13.31
C GLU A 78 -20.85 -3.35 -14.78
N ARG A 79 -19.72 -3.88 -15.22
CA ARG A 79 -19.57 -4.42 -16.59
C ARG A 79 -20.53 -5.56 -16.85
N TYR A 80 -20.68 -6.46 -15.92
CA TYR A 80 -21.60 -7.60 -16.04
C TYR A 80 -23.04 -7.14 -16.19
N LYS A 81 -23.47 -6.19 -15.37
CA LYS A 81 -24.81 -5.61 -15.46
C LYS A 81 -25.04 -4.96 -16.82
N HIS A 82 -24.07 -4.21 -17.31
CA HIS A 82 -24.16 -3.53 -18.59
C HIS A 82 -24.30 -4.53 -19.74
N GLN A 83 -23.56 -5.62 -19.70
CA GLN A 83 -23.65 -6.69 -20.71
C GLN A 83 -25.03 -7.37 -20.71
N LEU A 84 -25.60 -7.60 -19.54
CA LEU A 84 -26.93 -8.16 -19.40
C LEU A 84 -28.01 -7.25 -19.99
N GLU A 85 -27.91 -5.96 -19.75
CA GLU A 85 -28.86 -4.99 -20.31
C GLU A 85 -28.78 -4.93 -21.81
N THR A 86 -27.61 -4.93 -22.41
CA THR A 86 -27.40 -4.95 -23.86
C THR A 86 -27.96 -6.22 -24.47
N PHE A 87 -27.68 -7.36 -23.86
CA PHE A 87 -28.20 -8.65 -24.32
C PHE A 87 -29.72 -8.68 -24.29
N ARG A 88 -30.33 -8.17 -23.23
CA ARG A 88 -31.78 -8.12 -23.09
C ARG A 88 -32.43 -7.22 -24.16
N GLN A 89 -31.82 -6.09 -24.46
CA GLN A 89 -32.30 -5.18 -25.50
C GLN A 89 -32.25 -5.83 -26.90
N GLU A 90 -31.19 -6.57 -27.20
CA GLU A 90 -31.06 -7.28 -28.47
C GLU A 90 -32.13 -8.36 -28.63
N GLN A 91 -32.52 -9.04 -27.57
CA GLN A 91 -33.55 -10.06 -27.61
C GLN A 91 -34.97 -9.49 -27.75
N LEU A 92 -35.18 -8.27 -27.28
CA LEU A 92 -36.48 -7.61 -27.37
C LEU A 92 -36.71 -6.90 -28.70
N ALA A 93 -35.67 -6.72 -29.47
CA ALA A 93 -35.78 -6.17 -30.83
C ALA A 93 -36.20 -7.27 -31.82
#